data_973eb90cf9b6d36f89214b001eb41428
#
_entry.id   973eb90cf9b6d36f89214b001eb41428
#
_cell.length_a   1.000
_cell.length_b   1.000
_cell.length_c   1.000
_cell.angle_alpha   90.00
_cell.angle_beta   90.00
_cell.angle_gamma   90.00
#
_symmetry.space_group_name_H-M   'P 1'
#
loop_
_entity.id
_entity.type
_entity.pdbx_description
1 polymer ?
#
loop_
_entity_poly.entity_id
_entity_poly.type
_entity_poly.pdbx_seq_one_letter_code
_entity_poly.pdbx_strand_id
1 'polypeptide(L)'
;LISNFRRSWSKAGERTIIDSQQSFENRYLFSAISPLSGKSFHLSGIDGFDSEAAHVFLLELKKQHPDRLVILVWDNAPCHKPKIHRQIPGLILLFLPPYSPELNPTERFFEEIRKATANQIFKTIEEQEAVIEQKLRALMDDLGAMQRLLGYEWILKQCVGVD
;
A
#
# COMPACT_ATOMS: atom_id res chain seq x y z
N LEU A 1 -3.81 -16.03 5.91
CA LEU A 1 -5.13 -15.48 6.21
C LEU A 1 -5.29 -15.24 7.71
N ILE A 2 -5.29 -13.99 8.15
CA ILE A 2 -5.59 -13.61 9.53
C ILE A 2 -6.79 -12.69 9.51
N SER A 3 -7.80 -12.99 10.33
CA SER A 3 -8.98 -12.14 10.47
C SER A 3 -8.57 -10.76 10.97
N ASN A 4 -9.01 -9.72 10.26
CA ASN A 4 -8.79 -8.32 10.63
C ASN A 4 -10.03 -7.81 11.39
N PHE A 5 -9.92 -7.72 12.71
CA PHE A 5 -11.03 -7.28 13.55
C PHE A 5 -11.05 -5.76 13.68
N ARG A 6 -12.22 -5.17 13.43
CA ARG A 6 -12.49 -3.76 13.69
C ARG A 6 -13.73 -3.63 14.56
N ARG A 7 -13.80 -2.53 15.32
CA ARG A 7 -14.99 -2.19 16.10
C ARG A 7 -16.18 -2.04 15.16
N SER A 8 -17.28 -2.68 15.52
CA SER A 8 -18.58 -2.58 14.84
C SER A 8 -19.65 -2.10 15.82
N TRP A 9 -20.70 -1.51 15.28
CA TRP A 9 -21.86 -1.12 16.09
C TRP A 9 -22.76 -2.35 16.29
N SER A 10 -23.24 -2.54 17.51
CA SER A 10 -24.28 -3.50 17.84
C SER A 10 -25.36 -2.82 18.67
N LYS A 11 -26.51 -3.46 18.79
CA LYS A 11 -27.58 -2.96 19.65
C LYS A 11 -27.10 -2.95 21.10
N ALA A 12 -27.55 -1.94 21.87
CA ALA A 12 -27.18 -1.84 23.28
C ALA A 12 -27.57 -3.12 24.03
N GLY A 13 -26.60 -3.70 24.75
CA GLY A 13 -26.79 -4.98 25.47
C GLY A 13 -26.48 -6.24 24.69
N GLU A 14 -26.25 -6.15 23.36
CA GLU A 14 -25.87 -7.29 22.53
C GLU A 14 -24.34 -7.26 22.26
N ARG A 15 -23.69 -8.41 22.42
CA ARG A 15 -22.27 -8.57 22.02
C ARG A 15 -22.20 -8.97 20.58
N THR A 16 -21.44 -8.25 19.79
CA THR A 16 -21.11 -8.69 18.42
C THR A 16 -20.19 -9.90 18.51
N ILE A 17 -20.65 -11.04 17.98
CA ILE A 17 -19.83 -12.24 17.80
C ILE A 17 -19.28 -12.19 16.38
N ILE A 18 -17.97 -12.25 16.24
CA ILE A 18 -17.28 -12.31 14.95
C ILE A 18 -16.43 -13.57 14.96
N ASP A 19 -16.65 -14.43 13.97
CA ASP A 19 -15.83 -15.62 13.81
C ASP A 19 -14.41 -15.25 13.44
N SER A 20 -13.44 -16.01 13.90
CA SER A 20 -12.03 -15.80 13.60
C SER A 20 -11.48 -16.91 12.74
N GLN A 21 -10.65 -16.54 11.78
CA GLN A 21 -9.91 -17.49 10.94
C GLN A 21 -8.43 -17.26 11.11
N GLN A 22 -7.67 -18.35 11.22
CA GLN A 22 -6.22 -18.34 11.17
C GLN A 22 -5.75 -19.29 10.09
N SER A 23 -4.97 -18.79 9.14
CA SER A 23 -4.24 -19.56 8.15
C SER A 23 -2.85 -18.98 8.01
N PHE A 24 -1.87 -19.82 7.69
CA PHE A 24 -0.47 -19.40 7.52
C PHE A 24 -0.15 -18.90 6.11
N GLU A 25 -1.15 -18.79 5.25
CA GLU A 25 -0.98 -18.21 3.91
C GLU A 25 -0.89 -16.69 3.99
N ASN A 26 0.12 -16.13 3.36
CA ASN A 26 0.35 -14.70 3.28
C ASN A 26 0.52 -14.29 1.82
N ARG A 27 -0.03 -13.12 1.49
CA ARG A 27 0.23 -12.41 0.24
C ARG A 27 0.61 -10.98 0.57
N TYR A 28 1.48 -10.43 -0.24
CA TYR A 28 1.99 -9.08 -0.02
C TYR A 28 1.54 -8.16 -1.14
N LEU A 29 1.36 -6.90 -0.78
CA LEU A 29 0.99 -5.81 -1.67
C LEU A 29 2.04 -4.70 -1.57
N PHE A 30 2.77 -4.45 -2.65
CA PHE A 30 3.59 -3.25 -2.78
C PHE A 30 2.78 -2.15 -3.48
N SER A 31 2.94 -0.93 -3.02
CA SER A 31 2.19 0.22 -3.54
C SER A 31 3.05 1.47 -3.60
N ALA A 32 3.01 2.16 -4.75
CA ALA A 32 3.52 3.50 -4.90
C ALA A 32 2.38 4.43 -5.32
N ILE A 33 2.26 5.57 -4.67
CA ILE A 33 1.15 6.50 -4.89
C ILE A 33 1.69 7.91 -4.94
N SER A 34 1.27 8.69 -5.94
CA SER A 34 1.56 10.11 -6.03
C SER A 34 0.50 10.91 -5.26
N PRO A 35 0.86 11.59 -4.17
CA PRO A 35 -0.09 12.42 -3.42
C PRO A 35 -0.57 13.64 -4.25
N LEU A 36 0.23 14.10 -5.22
CA LEU A 36 -0.13 15.22 -6.09
C LEU A 36 -1.20 14.84 -7.11
N SER A 37 -1.04 13.70 -7.79
CA SER A 37 -1.92 13.31 -8.90
C SER A 37 -2.97 12.27 -8.53
N GLY A 38 -2.84 11.61 -7.38
CA GLY A 38 -3.64 10.44 -7.02
C GLY A 38 -3.31 9.18 -7.84
N LYS A 39 -2.41 9.27 -8.82
CA LYS A 39 -1.99 8.09 -9.59
C LYS A 39 -1.22 7.11 -8.72
N SER A 40 -1.45 5.84 -8.96
CA SER A 40 -0.84 4.78 -8.17
C SER A 40 -0.40 3.61 -9.04
N PHE A 41 0.57 2.87 -8.54
CA PHE A 41 1.04 1.61 -9.09
C PHE A 41 1.07 0.57 -7.97
N HIS A 42 0.52 -0.59 -8.23
CA HIS A 42 0.40 -1.67 -7.26
C HIS A 42 0.92 -2.98 -7.85
N LEU A 43 1.59 -3.77 -7.02
CA LEU A 43 1.99 -5.13 -7.31
C LEU A 43 1.46 -6.02 -6.20
N SER A 44 0.45 -6.86 -6.51
CA SER A 44 -0.26 -7.75 -5.58
C SER A 44 0.07 -9.22 -5.86
N GLY A 45 -0.38 -10.11 -4.97
CA GLY A 45 -0.24 -11.56 -5.15
C GLY A 45 1.18 -12.08 -4.97
N ILE A 46 2.04 -11.36 -4.26
CA ILE A 46 3.44 -11.72 -4.05
C ILE A 46 3.55 -12.65 -2.84
N ASP A 47 4.22 -13.79 -3.00
CA ASP A 47 4.40 -14.80 -1.95
C ASP A 47 5.43 -14.41 -0.90
N GLY A 48 6.37 -13.52 -1.22
CA GLY A 48 7.46 -13.13 -0.34
C GLY A 48 7.57 -11.62 -0.13
N PHE A 49 7.92 -11.21 1.09
CA PHE A 49 8.29 -9.83 1.40
C PHE A 49 9.80 -9.75 1.57
N ASP A 50 10.51 -9.85 0.45
CA ASP A 50 11.96 -9.87 0.40
C ASP A 50 12.54 -8.82 -0.55
N SER A 51 13.87 -8.81 -0.66
CA SER A 51 14.58 -7.83 -1.49
C SER A 51 14.39 -8.06 -2.98
N GLU A 52 14.10 -9.28 -3.41
CA GLU A 52 13.87 -9.61 -4.81
C GLU A 52 12.51 -9.10 -5.27
N ALA A 53 11.46 -9.38 -4.49
CA ALA A 53 10.12 -8.85 -4.73
C ALA A 53 10.12 -7.30 -4.75
N ALA A 54 10.83 -6.68 -3.79
CA ALA A 54 11.02 -5.24 -3.75
C ALA A 54 11.73 -4.72 -5.00
N HIS A 55 12.74 -5.43 -5.48
CA HIS A 55 13.47 -5.04 -6.70
C HIS A 55 12.58 -5.14 -7.95
N VAL A 56 11.81 -6.20 -8.09
CA VAL A 56 10.83 -6.37 -9.18
C VAL A 56 9.82 -5.23 -9.17
N PHE A 57 9.27 -4.89 -8.00
CA PHE A 57 8.36 -3.77 -7.87
C PHE A 57 8.96 -2.45 -8.37
N LEU A 58 10.21 -2.15 -8.01
CA LEU A 58 10.90 -0.94 -8.44
C LEU A 58 11.14 -0.91 -9.95
N LEU A 59 11.52 -2.04 -10.54
CA LEU A 59 11.70 -2.14 -11.99
C LEU A 59 10.38 -1.93 -12.75
N GLU A 60 9.30 -2.56 -12.28
CA GLU A 60 7.98 -2.40 -12.89
C GLU A 60 7.45 -0.96 -12.72
N LEU A 61 7.62 -0.36 -11.54
CA LEU A 61 7.31 1.05 -11.32
C LEU A 61 8.04 1.97 -12.30
N LYS A 62 9.36 1.74 -12.48
CA LYS A 62 10.16 2.55 -13.41
C LYS A 62 9.74 2.35 -14.86
N LYS A 63 9.33 1.16 -15.27
CA LYS A 63 8.78 0.88 -16.62
C LYS A 63 7.51 1.68 -16.92
N GLN A 64 6.68 1.99 -15.90
CA GLN A 64 5.51 2.86 -16.09
C GLN A 64 5.88 4.31 -16.39
N HIS A 65 7.13 4.71 -16.12
CA HIS A 65 7.62 6.07 -16.29
C HIS A 65 8.98 6.09 -17.00
N PRO A 66 9.09 5.60 -18.26
CA PRO A 66 10.37 5.39 -18.93
C PRO A 66 11.19 6.67 -19.06
N ASP A 67 10.53 7.77 -19.43
CA ASP A 67 11.16 9.06 -19.76
C ASP A 67 11.20 10.06 -18.59
N ARG A 68 10.78 9.63 -17.40
CA ARG A 68 10.73 10.50 -16.21
C ARG A 68 11.71 10.06 -15.14
N LEU A 69 12.25 11.02 -14.42
CA LEU A 69 12.90 10.76 -13.14
C LEU A 69 11.81 10.42 -12.11
N VAL A 70 11.92 9.24 -11.49
CA VAL A 70 11.03 8.80 -10.43
C VAL A 70 11.74 9.01 -9.10
N ILE A 71 11.13 9.78 -8.21
CA ILE A 71 11.57 9.94 -6.82
C ILE A 71 10.58 9.16 -5.95
N LEU A 72 11.03 8.06 -5.37
CA LEU A 72 10.23 7.23 -4.48
C LEU A 72 10.65 7.45 -3.03
N VAL A 73 9.71 7.96 -2.23
CA VAL A 73 9.85 8.02 -0.77
C VAL A 73 9.43 6.67 -0.21
N TRP A 74 10.34 6.01 0.52
CA TRP A 74 10.15 4.64 0.98
C TRP A 74 10.45 4.51 2.48
N ASP A 75 9.81 3.54 3.12
CA ASP A 75 10.14 3.20 4.49
C ASP A 75 11.50 2.49 4.62
N ASN A 76 11.94 2.27 5.84
CA ASN A 76 13.21 1.65 6.16
C ASN A 76 13.11 0.13 6.38
N ALA A 77 12.15 -0.57 5.80
CA ALA A 77 12.06 -2.02 5.91
C ALA A 77 13.39 -2.69 5.44
N PRO A 78 13.81 -3.80 6.05
CA PRO A 78 15.07 -4.46 5.68
C PRO A 78 15.15 -4.84 4.20
N CYS A 79 14.05 -5.28 3.59
CA CYS A 79 13.97 -5.64 2.17
C CYS A 79 14.16 -4.45 1.22
N HIS A 80 14.00 -3.20 1.70
CA HIS A 80 14.14 -1.98 0.91
C HIS A 80 15.58 -1.45 0.84
N LYS A 81 16.51 -2.00 1.62
CA LYS A 81 17.88 -1.47 1.77
C LYS A 81 18.94 -1.97 0.79
N PRO A 82 18.79 -3.11 0.07
CA PRO A 82 19.85 -3.60 -0.79
C PRO A 82 20.36 -2.56 -1.79
N LYS A 83 21.69 -2.52 -1.97
CA LYS A 83 22.34 -1.53 -2.86
C LYS A 83 21.85 -1.64 -4.32
N ILE A 84 21.43 -2.83 -4.75
CA ILE A 84 20.95 -3.06 -6.10
C ILE A 84 19.74 -2.19 -6.46
N HIS A 85 18.89 -1.85 -5.50
CA HIS A 85 17.73 -0.98 -5.72
C HIS A 85 18.15 0.42 -6.19
N ARG A 86 19.31 0.90 -5.73
CA ARG A 86 19.83 2.23 -6.08
C ARG A 86 20.51 2.29 -7.45
N GLN A 87 20.62 1.15 -8.13
CA GLN A 87 21.26 1.04 -9.45
C GLN A 87 20.26 1.13 -10.60
N ILE A 88 18.97 1.34 -10.32
CA ILE A 88 17.94 1.49 -11.35
C ILE A 88 18.05 2.90 -11.95
N PRO A 89 18.40 3.02 -13.24
CA PRO A 89 18.56 4.33 -13.88
C PRO A 89 17.26 5.13 -13.85
N GLY A 90 17.33 6.41 -13.49
CA GLY A 90 16.18 7.30 -13.41
C GLY A 90 15.22 7.01 -12.25
N LEU A 91 15.67 6.27 -11.23
CA LEU A 91 14.97 6.08 -9.97
C LEU A 91 15.83 6.58 -8.81
N ILE A 92 15.30 7.48 -7.99
CA ILE A 92 15.89 7.95 -6.74
C ILE A 92 15.07 7.43 -5.57
N LEU A 93 15.73 6.78 -4.61
CA LEU A 93 15.09 6.30 -3.38
C LEU A 93 15.43 7.24 -2.23
N LEU A 94 14.41 7.80 -1.60
CA LEU A 94 14.49 8.59 -0.38
C LEU A 94 13.88 7.79 0.76
N PHE A 95 14.66 7.51 1.79
CA PHE A 95 14.19 6.72 2.92
C PHE A 95 13.65 7.60 4.03
N LEU A 96 12.44 7.25 4.50
CA LEU A 96 11.87 7.86 5.69
C LEU A 96 12.72 7.55 6.93
N PRO A 97 12.66 8.39 7.98
CA PRO A 97 13.26 8.04 9.26
C PRO A 97 12.75 6.70 9.79
N PRO A 98 13.57 5.95 10.53
CA PRO A 98 13.12 4.72 11.17
C PRO A 98 11.94 4.98 12.10
N TYR A 99 11.00 4.03 12.15
CA TYR A 99 9.84 4.07 13.07
C TYR A 99 8.93 5.31 12.91
N SER A 100 8.78 5.84 11.69
CA SER A 100 7.98 7.04 11.42
C SER A 100 6.87 6.74 10.40
N PRO A 101 5.93 5.83 10.68
CA PRO A 101 4.84 5.49 9.74
C PRO A 101 3.90 6.69 9.52
N GLU A 102 3.81 7.62 10.47
CA GLU A 102 3.02 8.85 10.38
C GLU A 102 3.49 9.77 9.25
N LEU A 103 4.74 9.65 8.82
CA LEU A 103 5.30 10.40 7.69
C LEU A 103 5.01 9.72 6.34
N ASN A 104 4.53 8.48 6.35
CA ASN A 104 4.21 7.75 5.13
C ASN A 104 2.70 7.83 4.83
N PRO A 105 2.27 8.65 3.86
CA PRO A 105 0.84 8.77 3.55
C PRO A 105 0.24 7.47 3.04
N THR A 106 1.04 6.56 2.48
CA THR A 106 0.60 5.25 1.99
C THR A 106 0.02 4.37 3.11
N GLU A 107 0.35 4.63 4.37
CA GLU A 107 -0.26 3.92 5.51
C GLU A 107 -1.78 4.10 5.55
N ARG A 108 -2.30 5.29 5.21
CA ARG A 108 -3.76 5.50 5.11
C ARG A 108 -4.40 4.72 3.97
N PHE A 109 -3.69 4.62 2.86
CA PHE A 109 -4.15 3.76 1.77
C PHE A 109 -4.25 2.31 2.24
N PHE A 110 -3.23 1.79 2.92
CA PHE A 110 -3.29 0.44 3.50
C PHE A 110 -4.39 0.28 4.55
N GLU A 111 -4.73 1.35 5.29
CA GLU A 111 -5.90 1.33 6.17
C GLU A 111 -7.22 1.14 5.40
N GLU A 112 -7.40 1.80 4.26
CA GLU A 112 -8.58 1.63 3.41
C GLU A 112 -8.66 0.20 2.84
N ILE A 113 -7.52 -0.39 2.47
CA ILE A 113 -7.48 -1.79 2.04
C ILE A 113 -7.85 -2.71 3.21
N ARG A 114 -7.29 -2.50 4.40
CA ARG A 114 -7.64 -3.28 5.61
C ARG A 114 -9.11 -3.14 6.00
N LYS A 115 -9.76 -2.00 5.76
CA LYS A 115 -11.21 -1.83 5.99
C LYS A 115 -12.03 -2.72 5.06
N ALA A 116 -11.61 -2.89 3.82
CA ALA A 116 -12.34 -3.72 2.85
C ALA A 116 -12.40 -5.20 3.24
N THR A 117 -11.41 -5.69 3.99
CA THR A 117 -11.34 -7.09 4.45
C THR A 117 -11.71 -7.27 5.92
N ALA A 118 -12.07 -6.17 6.62
CA ALA A 118 -12.35 -6.20 8.05
C ALA A 118 -13.64 -6.97 8.38
N ASN A 119 -13.61 -7.75 9.47
CA ASN A 119 -14.75 -8.52 9.98
C ASN A 119 -15.33 -9.51 8.95
N GLN A 120 -14.53 -9.96 8.00
CA GLN A 120 -14.90 -10.96 7.00
C GLN A 120 -14.06 -12.21 7.19
N ILE A 121 -14.67 -13.36 6.85
CA ILE A 121 -14.00 -14.65 6.75
C ILE A 121 -13.93 -15.02 5.28
N PHE A 122 -12.76 -15.45 4.85
CA PHE A 122 -12.49 -15.89 3.50
C PHE A 122 -12.15 -17.37 3.51
N LYS A 123 -12.77 -18.15 2.66
CA LYS A 123 -12.48 -19.59 2.57
C LYS A 123 -11.07 -19.85 2.02
N THR A 124 -10.64 -18.99 1.09
CA THR A 124 -9.32 -19.08 0.47
C THR A 124 -8.65 -17.72 0.44
N ILE A 125 -7.33 -17.70 0.19
CA ILE A 125 -6.59 -16.45 0.04
C ILE A 125 -6.98 -15.72 -1.24
N GLU A 126 -7.36 -16.43 -2.29
CA GLU A 126 -7.82 -15.87 -3.55
C GLU A 126 -9.13 -15.09 -3.39
N GLU A 127 -10.05 -15.55 -2.53
CA GLU A 127 -11.26 -14.80 -2.20
C GLU A 127 -10.91 -13.46 -1.53
N GLN A 128 -9.95 -13.46 -0.62
CA GLN A 128 -9.47 -12.23 0.02
C GLN A 128 -8.77 -11.30 -0.99
N GLU A 129 -7.92 -11.84 -1.85
CA GLU A 129 -7.24 -11.10 -2.91
C GLU A 129 -8.24 -10.45 -3.87
N ALA A 130 -9.30 -11.15 -4.26
CA ALA A 130 -10.34 -10.60 -5.12
C ALA A 130 -11.02 -9.36 -4.50
N VAL A 131 -11.29 -9.38 -3.20
CA VAL A 131 -11.85 -8.21 -2.47
C VAL A 131 -10.84 -7.07 -2.43
N ILE A 132 -9.56 -7.37 -2.19
CA ILE A 132 -8.48 -6.37 -2.20
C ILE A 132 -8.36 -5.75 -3.59
N GLU A 133 -8.31 -6.55 -4.65
CA GLU A 133 -8.21 -6.05 -6.02
C GLU A 133 -9.41 -5.18 -6.42
N GLN A 134 -10.61 -5.57 -6.05
CA GLN A 134 -11.80 -4.75 -6.27
C GLN A 134 -11.65 -3.38 -5.60
N LYS A 135 -11.18 -3.35 -4.35
CA LYS A 135 -10.95 -2.09 -3.62
C LYS A 135 -9.84 -1.27 -4.25
N LEU A 136 -8.75 -1.91 -4.70
CA LEU A 136 -7.65 -1.26 -5.42
C LEU A 136 -8.15 -0.56 -6.69
N ARG A 137 -8.90 -1.27 -7.53
CA ARG A 137 -9.48 -0.72 -8.77
C ARG A 137 -10.36 0.48 -8.47
N ALA A 138 -11.27 0.37 -7.50
CA ALA A 138 -12.14 1.49 -7.12
C ALA A 138 -11.36 2.73 -6.65
N LEU A 139 -10.25 2.55 -5.95
CA LEU A 139 -9.38 3.66 -5.53
C LEU A 139 -8.56 4.23 -6.71
N MET A 140 -8.12 3.39 -7.64
CA MET A 140 -7.39 3.83 -8.83
C MET A 140 -8.27 4.61 -9.80
N ASP A 141 -9.56 4.28 -9.88
CA ASP A 141 -10.53 4.96 -10.75
C ASP A 141 -10.94 6.34 -10.21
N ASP A 142 -10.83 6.57 -8.89
CA ASP A 142 -11.13 7.88 -8.28
C ASP A 142 -9.84 8.58 -7.81
N LEU A 143 -9.15 9.21 -8.76
CA LEU A 143 -7.93 9.98 -8.46
C LEU A 143 -8.17 11.10 -7.43
N GLY A 144 -9.36 11.70 -7.44
CA GLY A 144 -9.72 12.74 -6.48
C GLY A 144 -9.86 12.19 -5.05
N ALA A 145 -10.46 11.01 -4.90
CA ALA A 145 -10.50 10.35 -3.59
C ALA A 145 -9.10 9.98 -3.10
N MET A 146 -8.24 9.49 -3.99
CA MET A 146 -6.86 9.16 -3.66
C MET A 146 -6.07 10.40 -3.22
N GLN A 147 -6.21 11.53 -3.93
CA GLN A 147 -5.58 12.80 -3.53
C GLN A 147 -6.09 13.29 -2.17
N ARG A 148 -7.39 13.24 -1.91
CA ARG A 148 -7.96 13.61 -0.60
C ARG A 148 -7.46 12.69 0.53
N LEU A 149 -7.27 11.42 0.24
CA LEU A 149 -6.80 10.43 1.20
C LEU A 149 -5.34 10.67 1.62
N LEU A 150 -4.48 11.05 0.67
CA LEU A 150 -3.02 11.09 0.82
C LEU A 150 -2.41 12.48 0.77
N GLY A 151 -3.11 13.43 0.17
CA GLY A 151 -2.64 14.79 -0.08
C GLY A 151 -2.75 15.69 1.13
N TYR A 152 -1.99 15.41 2.17
CA TYR A 152 -1.88 16.33 3.30
C TYR A 152 -1.21 17.63 2.87
N GLU A 153 -1.67 18.74 3.41
CA GLU A 153 -1.13 20.07 3.07
C GLU A 153 0.39 20.16 3.23
N TRP A 154 0.94 19.56 4.27
CA TRP A 154 2.39 19.54 4.49
C TRP A 154 3.15 18.71 3.45
N ILE A 155 2.57 17.60 2.94
CA ILE A 155 3.15 16.80 1.87
C ILE A 155 3.11 17.57 0.56
N LEU A 156 1.95 18.13 0.23
CA LEU A 156 1.77 18.88 -1.02
C LEU A 156 2.73 20.06 -1.10
N LYS A 157 2.95 20.78 0.00
CA LYS A 157 3.92 21.88 0.07
C LYS A 157 5.36 21.43 -0.21
N GLN A 158 5.74 20.22 0.16
CA GLN A 158 7.08 19.67 -0.11
C GLN A 158 7.24 19.14 -1.53
N CYS A 159 6.15 18.78 -2.18
CA CYS A 159 6.16 18.28 -3.55
C CYS A 159 6.09 19.40 -4.62
N VAL A 160 5.89 20.65 -4.23
CA VAL A 160 5.86 21.81 -5.17
C VAL A 160 7.25 21.99 -5.78
N GLY A 161 7.33 21.88 -7.11
CA GLY A 161 8.59 22.01 -7.86
C GLY A 161 9.27 20.68 -8.21
N VAL A 162 8.60 19.56 -8.03
CA VAL A 162 9.09 18.21 -8.38
C VAL A 162 8.37 17.65 -9.62
N ASP A 163 7.70 18.49 -10.41
CA ASP A 163 6.98 18.13 -11.66
C ASP A 163 7.94 17.91 -12.84
#